data_07bd5fb5853f314e31cb1f18f90da846
#
_entry.id   07bd5fb5853f314e31cb1f18f90da846
#
_cell.length_a   1.000
_cell.length_b   1.000
_cell.length_c   1.000
_cell.angle_alpha   90.00
_cell.angle_beta   90.00
_cell.angle_gamma   90.00
#
_symmetry.space_group_name_H-M   'P 1'
#
loop_
_entity.id
_entity.type
_entity.pdbx_description
1 polymer ?
#
loop_
_entity_poly.entity_id
_entity_poly.type
_entity_poly.pdbx_seq_one_letter_code
_entity_poly.pdbx_strand_id
1 'polypeptide(L)'
;YKTGSLYPDEWLVLGAHLDVAEPGSGPGGGTSVGAHDNKAGVALVMEAARGLAQFEHRRTIVVCLWSNEENGYDGSDMWIETIPAGVTVTNYLNADAVGTNWPGYYTLVVDCIPNYDDEALGDQWEMIGLLEWIGTDNHDTSEALRLGREIFETEGYASMKDVDSSDQKRQSISVHDSDRGRSDYERFADQLGVVSVDWGSLTGGSDCYHADCDTLETMIEMMVIDNATGRQSLVQSFDLITWWIFTAAMYLDETPIYDKN
;
A
#
# COMPACT_ATOMS: atom_id res chain seq x y z
N TYR A 1 7.90 17.19 3.14
CA TYR A 1 8.58 16.78 1.90
C TYR A 1 10.09 16.94 2.02
N LYS A 2 10.82 16.23 1.16
CA LYS A 2 12.26 16.35 1.01
C LYS A 2 12.57 16.69 -0.45
N THR A 3 13.14 17.86 -0.67
CA THR A 3 13.44 18.39 -2.02
C THR A 3 14.49 17.54 -2.73
N GLY A 4 14.23 17.19 -3.99
CA GLY A 4 15.15 16.47 -4.84
C GLY A 4 16.35 17.32 -5.27
N SER A 5 17.49 16.65 -5.46
CA SER A 5 18.75 17.30 -5.80
C SER A 5 18.95 17.52 -7.30
N LEU A 6 18.29 16.73 -8.15
CA LEU A 6 18.41 16.78 -9.61
C LEU A 6 17.12 17.21 -10.30
N TYR A 7 15.98 16.72 -9.82
CA TYR A 7 14.67 16.95 -10.40
C TYR A 7 13.70 17.45 -9.31
N PRO A 8 13.89 18.67 -8.77
CA PRO A 8 13.10 19.17 -7.65
C PRO A 8 11.60 19.37 -7.98
N ASP A 9 11.28 19.56 -9.26
CA ASP A 9 9.91 19.75 -9.75
C ASP A 9 9.24 18.42 -10.18
N GLU A 10 9.93 17.30 -10.06
CA GLU A 10 9.37 15.96 -10.20
C GLU A 10 9.13 15.37 -8.81
N TRP A 11 7.87 15.03 -8.52
CA TRP A 11 7.45 14.59 -7.20
C TRP A 11 7.05 13.12 -7.19
N LEU A 12 7.69 12.32 -6.35
CA LEU A 12 7.21 11.02 -5.94
C LEU A 12 6.41 11.18 -4.66
N VAL A 13 5.14 10.79 -4.69
CA VAL A 13 4.21 10.99 -3.58
C VAL A 13 3.92 9.66 -2.89
N LEU A 14 4.00 9.66 -1.56
CA LEU A 14 3.58 8.55 -0.70
C LEU A 14 2.39 9.03 0.13
N GLY A 15 1.35 8.23 0.26
CA GLY A 15 0.15 8.62 0.99
C GLY A 15 -0.57 7.49 1.72
N ALA A 16 -1.37 7.90 2.69
CA ALA A 16 -2.36 7.10 3.38
C ALA A 16 -3.43 8.02 3.95
N HIS A 17 -4.66 7.58 4.11
CA HIS A 17 -5.68 8.41 4.74
C HIS A 17 -5.65 8.32 6.28
N LEU A 18 -6.09 9.39 6.94
CA LEU A 18 -6.09 9.56 8.40
C LEU A 18 -7.46 9.35 9.03
N ASP A 19 -8.51 9.64 8.27
CA ASP A 19 -9.87 9.54 8.75
C ASP A 19 -10.29 8.10 8.96
N VAL A 20 -11.46 7.93 9.51
CA VAL A 20 -12.09 6.64 9.75
C VAL A 20 -13.53 6.72 9.30
N ALA A 21 -14.09 5.58 8.91
CA ALA A 21 -15.44 5.48 8.44
C ALA A 21 -16.47 6.01 9.46
N GLU A 22 -17.56 6.58 8.95
CA GLU A 22 -18.64 7.07 9.78
C GLU A 22 -19.29 5.96 10.63
N PRO A 23 -19.79 6.29 11.84
CA PRO A 23 -20.45 5.32 12.69
C PRO A 23 -21.58 4.59 11.97
N GLY A 24 -21.53 3.26 11.98
CA GLY A 24 -22.56 2.41 11.40
C GLY A 24 -22.47 2.17 9.89
N SER A 25 -21.40 2.63 9.23
CA SER A 25 -21.18 2.41 7.80
C SER A 25 -20.75 0.96 7.47
N GLY A 26 -20.14 0.26 8.41
CA GLY A 26 -19.66 -1.11 8.21
C GLY A 26 -20.65 -2.20 8.63
N PRO A 27 -20.39 -3.45 8.25
CA PRO A 27 -21.27 -4.58 8.50
C PRO A 27 -21.47 -4.91 9.98
N GLY A 28 -20.48 -4.63 10.84
CA GLY A 28 -20.54 -4.83 12.29
C GLY A 28 -21.23 -3.70 13.04
N GLY A 29 -21.46 -2.55 12.40
CA GLY A 29 -21.97 -1.34 13.04
C GLY A 29 -20.96 -0.73 14.04
N GLY A 30 -21.42 0.25 14.82
CA GLY A 30 -20.58 0.91 15.81
C GLY A 30 -19.79 2.08 15.24
N THR A 31 -18.70 2.43 15.91
CA THR A 31 -17.78 3.50 15.49
C THR A 31 -16.43 2.90 15.21
N SER A 32 -15.96 2.99 13.97
CA SER A 32 -14.63 2.49 13.61
C SER A 32 -13.54 3.15 14.44
N VAL A 33 -12.63 2.33 14.95
CA VAL A 33 -11.39 2.80 15.58
C VAL A 33 -10.32 3.05 14.53
N GLY A 34 -10.43 2.37 13.38
CA GLY A 34 -9.56 2.54 12.23
C GLY A 34 -8.13 2.05 12.48
N ALA A 35 -7.95 0.95 13.18
CA ALA A 35 -6.60 0.42 13.41
C ALA A 35 -6.02 -0.17 12.15
N HIS A 36 -6.80 -0.98 11.45
CA HIS A 36 -6.46 -1.52 10.15
C HIS A 36 -6.76 -0.50 9.04
N ASP A 37 -7.91 0.11 9.08
CA ASP A 37 -8.40 1.08 8.12
C ASP A 37 -8.57 2.48 8.78
N ASN A 38 -7.55 3.39 8.72
CA ASN A 38 -6.28 3.17 8.03
C ASN A 38 -5.06 3.67 8.86
N LYS A 39 -5.07 3.52 10.18
CA LYS A 39 -3.88 3.86 11.00
C LYS A 39 -2.68 2.96 10.69
N ALA A 40 -2.93 1.75 10.18
CA ALA A 40 -1.90 0.85 9.71
C ALA A 40 -1.15 1.46 8.51
N GLY A 41 -1.85 1.90 7.47
CA GLY A 41 -1.26 2.56 6.32
C GLY A 41 -0.49 3.81 6.69
N VAL A 42 -1.08 4.66 7.58
CA VAL A 42 -0.38 5.84 8.11
C VAL A 42 0.95 5.47 8.77
N ALA A 43 0.97 4.44 9.62
CA ALA A 43 2.18 4.01 10.31
C ALA A 43 3.25 3.52 9.32
N LEU A 44 2.86 2.75 8.31
CA LEU A 44 3.76 2.21 7.28
C LEU A 44 4.37 3.32 6.41
N VAL A 45 3.54 4.25 5.93
CA VAL A 45 4.00 5.40 5.13
C VAL A 45 4.94 6.29 5.95
N MET A 46 4.62 6.55 7.22
CA MET A 46 5.47 7.35 8.11
C MET A 46 6.81 6.68 8.38
N GLU A 47 6.84 5.35 8.56
CA GLU A 47 8.08 4.61 8.78
C GLU A 47 8.93 4.55 7.50
N ALA A 48 8.33 4.31 6.34
CA ALA A 48 9.01 4.40 5.06
C ALA A 48 9.60 5.80 4.85
N ALA A 49 8.83 6.85 5.14
CA ALA A 49 9.29 8.24 5.05
C ALA A 49 10.47 8.52 6.00
N ARG A 50 10.47 7.96 7.20
CA ARG A 50 11.58 8.07 8.16
C ARG A 50 12.86 7.44 7.60
N GLY A 51 12.73 6.31 6.92
CA GLY A 51 13.84 5.67 6.20
C GLY A 51 14.35 6.54 5.05
N LEU A 52 13.44 6.96 4.16
CA LEU A 52 13.76 7.81 3.01
C LEU A 52 14.45 9.12 3.41
N ALA A 53 14.07 9.72 4.53
CA ALA A 53 14.67 10.95 5.02
C ALA A 53 16.18 10.85 5.29
N GLN A 54 16.74 9.65 5.42
CA GLN A 54 18.17 9.43 5.65
C GLN A 54 19.01 9.53 4.38
N PHE A 55 18.40 9.54 3.20
CA PHE A 55 19.08 9.51 1.91
C PHE A 55 18.88 10.83 1.15
N GLU A 56 19.84 11.14 0.28
CA GLU A 56 19.65 12.14 -0.75
C GLU A 56 18.81 11.56 -1.88
N HIS A 57 17.87 12.35 -2.39
CA HIS A 57 16.97 11.95 -3.45
C HIS A 57 17.21 12.76 -4.72
N ARG A 58 16.96 12.16 -5.87
CA ARG A 58 17.03 12.84 -7.17
C ARG A 58 15.78 13.69 -7.38
N ARG A 59 14.62 13.14 -7.00
CA ARG A 59 13.29 13.76 -7.07
C ARG A 59 12.82 14.22 -5.71
N THR A 60 11.87 15.10 -5.68
CA THR A 60 11.23 15.49 -4.43
C THR A 60 10.33 14.37 -3.91
N ILE A 61 10.61 13.92 -2.72
CA ILE A 61 9.75 12.96 -2.01
C ILE A 61 8.71 13.74 -1.21
N VAL A 62 7.45 13.52 -1.49
CA VAL A 62 6.32 14.12 -0.78
C VAL A 62 5.59 13.05 0.00
N VAL A 63 5.30 13.32 1.26
CA VAL A 63 4.51 12.42 2.11
C VAL A 63 3.26 13.14 2.51
N CYS A 64 2.12 12.54 2.22
CA CYS A 64 0.80 13.09 2.47
C CYS A 64 -0.01 12.15 3.35
N LEU A 65 -0.78 12.74 4.26
CA LEU A 65 -1.76 12.03 5.04
C LEU A 65 -3.11 12.68 4.77
N TRP A 66 -3.99 11.93 4.13
CA TRP A 66 -5.24 12.45 3.59
C TRP A 66 -6.36 12.47 4.62
N SER A 67 -7.31 13.32 4.42
CA SER A 67 -8.56 13.38 5.17
C SER A 67 -9.73 13.16 4.23
N ASN A 68 -10.82 12.63 4.79
CA ASN A 68 -12.09 12.44 4.07
C ASN A 68 -12.01 11.45 2.91
N GLU A 69 -11.14 10.45 3.02
CA GLU A 69 -11.06 9.33 2.09
C GLU A 69 -12.39 8.58 2.08
N GLU A 70 -12.88 8.23 3.27
CA GLU A 70 -14.08 7.44 3.53
C GLU A 70 -15.39 8.07 3.01
N ASN A 71 -15.35 9.35 2.64
CA ASN A 71 -16.49 10.10 2.12
C ASN A 71 -16.27 10.63 0.70
N GLY A 72 -15.24 10.15 -0.02
CA GLY A 72 -15.06 10.47 -1.44
C GLY A 72 -13.75 11.15 -1.81
N TYR A 73 -12.68 10.96 -1.03
CA TYR A 73 -11.29 11.36 -1.37
C TYR A 73 -11.04 12.86 -1.44
N ASP A 74 -11.85 13.68 -0.75
CA ASP A 74 -11.77 15.14 -0.84
C ASP A 74 -10.37 15.69 -0.50
N GLY A 75 -9.66 15.03 0.44
CA GLY A 75 -8.34 15.47 0.87
C GLY A 75 -7.29 15.39 -0.25
N SER A 76 -7.22 14.28 -0.95
CA SER A 76 -6.34 14.09 -2.09
C SER A 76 -6.76 14.93 -3.29
N ASP A 77 -8.06 15.02 -3.57
CA ASP A 77 -8.62 15.89 -4.63
C ASP A 77 -8.18 17.34 -4.45
N MET A 78 -8.46 17.91 -3.29
CA MET A 78 -8.09 19.30 -2.99
C MET A 78 -6.57 19.53 -3.06
N TRP A 79 -5.77 18.55 -2.62
CA TRP A 79 -4.33 18.69 -2.67
C TRP A 79 -3.82 18.69 -4.12
N ILE A 80 -4.35 17.83 -5.00
CA ILE A 80 -4.01 17.77 -6.41
C ILE A 80 -4.21 19.14 -7.08
N GLU A 81 -5.30 19.84 -6.76
CA GLU A 81 -5.58 21.18 -7.25
C GLU A 81 -4.54 22.23 -6.80
N THR A 82 -3.81 21.96 -5.72
CA THR A 82 -2.79 22.87 -5.19
C THR A 82 -1.38 22.62 -5.73
N ILE A 83 -1.19 21.60 -6.55
CA ILE A 83 0.12 21.29 -7.13
C ILE A 83 0.60 22.49 -7.95
N PRO A 84 1.83 23.01 -7.69
CA PRO A 84 2.32 24.18 -8.41
C PRO A 84 2.44 23.93 -9.91
N ALA A 85 2.15 24.96 -10.70
CA ALA A 85 2.37 24.89 -12.14
C ALA A 85 3.86 24.59 -12.46
N GLY A 86 4.10 23.57 -13.27
CA GLY A 86 5.43 23.11 -13.65
C GLY A 86 5.96 21.96 -12.79
N VAL A 87 5.26 21.58 -11.75
CA VAL A 87 5.52 20.34 -11.02
C VAL A 87 4.84 19.16 -11.71
N THR A 88 5.53 18.05 -11.79
CA THR A 88 5.01 16.78 -12.30
C THR A 88 5.04 15.74 -11.18
N VAL A 89 3.90 15.14 -10.86
CA VAL A 89 3.87 13.93 -10.03
C VAL A 89 4.28 12.75 -10.91
N THR A 90 5.30 12.02 -10.51
CA THR A 90 5.83 10.91 -11.31
C THR A 90 5.14 9.60 -11.01
N ASN A 91 4.95 9.31 -9.73
CA ASN A 91 4.26 8.12 -9.24
C ASN A 91 3.59 8.42 -7.89
N TYR A 92 2.56 7.64 -7.57
CA TYR A 92 1.91 7.67 -6.28
C TYR A 92 1.92 6.30 -5.61
N LEU A 93 2.36 6.25 -4.37
CA LEU A 93 2.44 5.05 -3.55
C LEU A 93 1.46 5.19 -2.39
N ASN A 94 0.40 4.39 -2.39
CA ASN A 94 -0.65 4.38 -1.38
C ASN A 94 -0.50 3.19 -0.44
N ALA A 95 -0.93 3.34 0.80
CA ALA A 95 -1.09 2.24 1.73
C ALA A 95 -2.45 2.37 2.43
N ASP A 96 -3.32 1.41 2.19
CA ASP A 96 -4.68 1.43 2.70
C ASP A 96 -5.15 0.06 3.16
N ALA A 97 -5.74 0.00 4.36
CA ALA A 97 -6.28 -1.22 4.96
C ALA A 97 -5.28 -2.40 4.89
N VAL A 98 -4.05 -2.18 5.36
CA VAL A 98 -2.91 -3.06 5.11
C VAL A 98 -2.35 -3.66 6.40
N GLY A 99 -1.67 -4.81 6.26
CA GLY A 99 -0.83 -5.40 7.31
C GLY A 99 -1.43 -6.60 8.02
N THR A 100 -2.69 -6.93 7.83
CA THR A 100 -3.32 -8.08 8.48
C THR A 100 -3.93 -9.05 7.47
N ASN A 101 -4.03 -10.30 7.91
CA ASN A 101 -4.75 -11.33 7.18
C ASN A 101 -6.23 -11.35 7.63
N TRP A 102 -7.07 -10.74 6.88
CA TRP A 102 -8.50 -10.90 7.08
C TRP A 102 -8.94 -12.32 6.71
N PRO A 103 -9.79 -12.98 7.52
CA PRO A 103 -10.20 -14.35 7.25
C PRO A 103 -10.77 -14.52 5.85
N GLY A 104 -10.15 -15.38 5.05
CA GLY A 104 -10.58 -15.66 3.69
C GLY A 104 -10.06 -14.70 2.61
N TYR A 105 -9.16 -13.78 2.95
CA TYR A 105 -8.61 -12.79 2.02
C TYR A 105 -7.08 -12.77 2.06
N TYR A 106 -6.49 -12.07 1.09
CA TYR A 106 -5.06 -11.89 1.04
C TYR A 106 -4.56 -10.99 2.17
N THR A 107 -3.40 -11.29 2.68
CA THR A 107 -2.73 -10.44 3.67
C THR A 107 -2.27 -9.14 3.07
N LEU A 108 -1.82 -9.21 1.83
CA LEU A 108 -1.32 -8.07 1.09
C LEU A 108 -1.70 -8.23 -0.38
N VAL A 109 -2.44 -7.28 -0.87
CA VAL A 109 -2.71 -7.09 -2.29
C VAL A 109 -1.98 -5.84 -2.71
N VAL A 110 -1.16 -5.96 -3.74
CA VAL A 110 -0.46 -4.83 -4.33
C VAL A 110 -1.08 -4.58 -5.69
N ASP A 111 -1.87 -3.54 -5.75
CA ASP A 111 -2.59 -3.13 -6.95
C ASP A 111 -1.80 -2.07 -7.70
N CYS A 112 -1.50 -2.35 -8.95
CA CYS A 112 -0.96 -1.36 -9.88
C CYS A 112 -2.12 -0.78 -10.67
N ILE A 113 -2.34 0.51 -10.53
CA ILE A 113 -3.50 1.19 -11.09
C ILE A 113 -3.05 1.97 -12.32
N PRO A 114 -3.59 1.62 -13.49
CA PRO A 114 -3.37 2.37 -14.72
C PRO A 114 -4.24 3.62 -14.77
N ASN A 115 -3.90 4.49 -15.70
CA ASN A 115 -4.85 5.50 -16.14
C ASN A 115 -6.02 4.83 -16.86
N TYR A 116 -7.25 5.15 -16.46
CA TYR A 116 -8.49 4.55 -16.98
C TYR A 116 -8.73 4.71 -18.48
N ASP A 117 -8.10 5.70 -19.10
CA ASP A 117 -8.34 6.03 -20.50
C ASP A 117 -7.45 5.25 -21.48
N ASP A 118 -6.59 4.34 -20.99
CA ASP A 118 -5.64 3.68 -21.84
C ASP A 118 -5.73 2.15 -21.82
N GLU A 119 -6.12 1.60 -22.96
CA GLU A 119 -5.99 0.16 -23.25
C GLU A 119 -4.53 -0.27 -23.50
N ALA A 120 -3.56 0.63 -23.40
CA ALA A 120 -2.15 0.37 -23.61
C ALA A 120 -1.47 -0.12 -22.34
N LEU A 121 -1.54 -1.37 -22.10
CA LEU A 121 -1.04 -2.17 -20.97
C LEU A 121 0.48 -2.08 -20.69
N GLY A 122 1.24 -1.15 -21.31
CA GLY A 122 2.70 -1.17 -21.26
C GLY A 122 3.29 -0.83 -19.88
N ASP A 123 2.78 0.20 -19.26
CA ASP A 123 3.44 0.82 -18.12
C ASP A 123 3.10 0.14 -16.79
N GLN A 124 1.92 -0.44 -16.72
CA GLN A 124 1.48 -1.29 -15.61
C GLN A 124 2.39 -2.51 -15.46
N TRP A 125 2.74 -3.13 -16.58
CA TRP A 125 3.61 -4.29 -16.56
C TRP A 125 5.02 -3.97 -16.06
N GLU A 126 5.53 -2.76 -16.30
CA GLU A 126 6.80 -2.31 -15.71
C GLU A 126 6.68 -2.17 -14.19
N MET A 127 5.58 -1.60 -13.69
CA MET A 127 5.34 -1.47 -12.25
C MET A 127 5.12 -2.84 -11.60
N ILE A 128 4.28 -3.69 -12.17
CA ILE A 128 4.06 -5.06 -11.70
C ILE A 128 5.39 -5.81 -11.66
N GLY A 129 6.19 -5.73 -12.73
CA GLY A 129 7.49 -6.36 -12.79
C GLY A 129 8.46 -5.85 -11.72
N LEU A 130 8.47 -4.54 -11.44
CA LEU A 130 9.24 -3.96 -10.34
C LEU A 130 8.80 -4.51 -8.99
N LEU A 131 7.50 -4.50 -8.73
CA LEU A 131 6.96 -4.93 -7.43
C LEU A 131 7.15 -6.43 -7.21
N GLU A 132 6.94 -7.25 -8.25
CA GLU A 132 7.24 -8.67 -8.21
C GLU A 132 8.74 -8.92 -7.97
N TRP A 133 9.61 -8.16 -8.64
CA TRP A 133 11.05 -8.29 -8.46
C TRP A 133 11.47 -7.93 -7.02
N ILE A 134 10.97 -6.81 -6.47
CA ILE A 134 11.21 -6.46 -5.07
C ILE A 134 10.71 -7.57 -4.15
N GLY A 135 9.49 -8.06 -4.40
CA GLY A 135 8.84 -9.05 -3.54
C GLY A 135 9.35 -10.48 -3.69
N THR A 136 9.91 -10.89 -4.85
CA THR A 136 10.24 -12.29 -5.13
C THR A 136 11.72 -12.56 -5.42
N ASP A 137 12.38 -11.72 -6.21
CA ASP A 137 13.65 -12.06 -6.81
C ASP A 137 14.88 -11.42 -6.13
N ASN A 138 14.68 -10.41 -5.30
CA ASN A 138 15.77 -9.66 -4.69
C ASN A 138 15.94 -9.95 -3.20
N HIS A 139 15.66 -11.16 -2.79
CA HIS A 139 15.61 -11.54 -1.37
C HIS A 139 16.97 -11.57 -0.67
N ASP A 140 18.03 -11.84 -1.43
CA ASP A 140 19.36 -11.99 -0.88
C ASP A 140 19.98 -10.67 -0.39
N THR A 141 19.40 -9.56 -0.78
CA THR A 141 19.93 -8.22 -0.47
C THR A 141 19.15 -7.48 0.61
N SER A 142 17.97 -7.97 0.98
CA SER A 142 17.11 -7.37 1.98
C SER A 142 16.75 -8.34 3.09
N GLU A 143 17.21 -8.05 4.30
CA GLU A 143 16.91 -8.86 5.48
C GLU A 143 15.41 -8.87 5.80
N ALA A 144 14.72 -7.75 5.64
CA ALA A 144 13.30 -7.64 5.91
C ALA A 144 12.47 -8.45 4.90
N LEU A 145 12.80 -8.37 3.60
CA LEU A 145 12.15 -9.19 2.58
C LEU A 145 12.44 -10.68 2.76
N ARG A 146 13.68 -11.02 3.10
CA ARG A 146 14.06 -12.40 3.41
C ARG A 146 13.25 -12.94 4.58
N LEU A 147 13.16 -12.21 5.67
CA LEU A 147 12.38 -12.58 6.85
C LEU A 147 10.89 -12.68 6.51
N GLY A 148 10.35 -11.73 5.79
CA GLY A 148 8.95 -11.76 5.33
C GLY A 148 8.67 -13.02 4.50
N ARG A 149 9.55 -13.34 3.55
CA ARG A 149 9.43 -14.56 2.75
C ARG A 149 9.52 -15.82 3.58
N GLU A 150 10.50 -15.91 4.48
CA GLU A 150 10.63 -17.07 5.38
C GLU A 150 9.35 -17.29 6.20
N ILE A 151 8.71 -16.22 6.67
CA ILE A 151 7.46 -16.31 7.42
C ILE A 151 6.36 -16.84 6.51
N PHE A 152 6.15 -16.22 5.36
CA PHE A 152 5.09 -16.60 4.43
C PHE A 152 5.31 -18.00 3.83
N GLU A 153 6.52 -18.42 3.57
CA GLU A 153 6.83 -19.74 3.03
C GLU A 153 6.91 -20.81 4.11
N THR A 154 7.55 -20.52 5.24
CA THR A 154 7.79 -21.51 6.32
C THR A 154 6.52 -21.83 7.10
N GLU A 155 5.68 -20.82 7.31
CA GLU A 155 4.38 -20.99 7.96
C GLU A 155 3.29 -21.55 7.02
N GLY A 156 3.69 -21.98 5.85
CA GLY A 156 2.79 -22.62 4.88
C GLY A 156 1.90 -21.65 4.12
N TYR A 157 2.36 -20.44 3.95
CA TYR A 157 1.69 -19.46 3.09
C TYR A 157 1.89 -19.78 1.62
N ALA A 158 0.87 -19.49 0.81
CA ALA A 158 0.99 -19.57 -0.63
C ALA A 158 2.08 -18.60 -1.12
N SER A 159 2.84 -19.02 -2.12
CA SER A 159 3.74 -18.10 -2.81
C SER A 159 2.94 -16.98 -3.48
N MET A 160 3.58 -15.87 -3.77
CA MET A 160 2.96 -14.66 -4.30
C MET A 160 2.02 -14.87 -5.50
N LYS A 161 2.10 -15.97 -6.21
CA LYS A 161 1.32 -16.22 -7.44
C LYS A 161 0.23 -17.28 -7.29
N ASP A 162 0.22 -18.03 -6.20
CA ASP A 162 -0.68 -19.17 -6.04
C ASP A 162 -1.68 -18.94 -4.92
N VAL A 163 -2.81 -18.36 -5.29
CA VAL A 163 -3.96 -18.37 -4.43
C VAL A 163 -4.79 -19.59 -4.72
N ASP A 164 -4.58 -20.63 -3.99
CA ASP A 164 -5.54 -21.71 -3.94
C ASP A 164 -6.72 -21.29 -3.06
N SER A 165 -7.88 -21.16 -3.67
CA SER A 165 -9.13 -20.84 -2.99
C SER A 165 -9.52 -21.83 -1.88
N SER A 166 -8.89 -22.99 -1.83
CA SER A 166 -9.09 -24.00 -0.77
C SER A 166 -8.32 -23.69 0.50
N ASP A 167 -7.27 -22.86 0.42
CA ASP A 167 -6.38 -22.49 1.53
C ASP A 167 -6.61 -21.04 2.02
N GLN A 168 -7.81 -20.54 1.90
CA GLN A 168 -8.21 -19.17 2.23
C GLN A 168 -7.87 -18.69 3.65
N LYS A 169 -7.38 -19.57 4.50
CA LYS A 169 -6.93 -19.21 5.87
C LYS A 169 -5.45 -18.87 5.92
N ARG A 170 -4.73 -19.00 4.82
CA ARG A 170 -3.30 -18.75 4.76
C ARG A 170 -3.06 -17.40 4.11
N GLN A 171 -2.10 -16.72 4.63
CA GLN A 171 -1.69 -15.44 4.09
C GLN A 171 -1.06 -15.63 2.73
N SER A 172 -1.43 -14.79 1.81
CA SER A 172 -0.82 -14.72 0.49
C SER A 172 -0.56 -13.28 0.13
N ILE A 173 0.48 -13.08 -0.66
CA ILE A 173 0.78 -11.81 -1.29
C ILE A 173 0.41 -11.95 -2.76
N SER A 174 -0.31 -10.98 -3.27
CA SER A 174 -0.68 -10.91 -4.68
C SER A 174 -0.26 -9.56 -5.24
N VAL A 175 0.38 -9.59 -6.40
CA VAL A 175 0.66 -8.38 -7.19
C VAL A 175 -0.10 -8.51 -8.48
N HIS A 176 -0.96 -7.55 -8.76
CA HIS A 176 -1.76 -7.58 -9.98
C HIS A 176 -2.14 -6.17 -10.44
N ASP A 177 -2.65 -6.02 -11.64
CA ASP A 177 -3.27 -4.79 -12.05
C ASP A 177 -4.71 -4.73 -11.50
N SER A 178 -5.17 -3.51 -11.24
CA SER A 178 -6.52 -3.27 -10.77
C SER A 178 -7.08 -2.02 -11.43
N ASP A 179 -8.28 -2.14 -11.94
CA ASP A 179 -9.07 -1.03 -12.49
C ASP A 179 -10.10 -0.49 -11.48
N ARG A 180 -9.97 -0.86 -10.23
CA ARG A 180 -10.97 -0.54 -9.21
C ARG A 180 -10.46 0.52 -8.26
N GLY A 181 -10.99 1.72 -8.39
CA GLY A 181 -10.82 2.78 -7.41
C GLY A 181 -11.43 2.38 -6.06
N ARG A 182 -10.60 2.43 -5.01
CA ARG A 182 -11.00 2.10 -3.63
C ARG A 182 -10.32 2.96 -2.59
N SER A 183 -9.44 3.87 -2.99
CA SER A 183 -8.68 4.74 -2.12
C SER A 183 -8.16 5.97 -2.88
N ASP A 184 -7.41 6.81 -2.22
CA ASP A 184 -6.87 8.08 -2.74
C ASP A 184 -6.08 7.94 -4.05
N TYR A 185 -5.52 6.77 -4.36
CA TYR A 185 -4.79 6.53 -5.61
C TYR A 185 -5.65 6.73 -6.86
N GLU A 186 -6.95 6.53 -6.76
CA GLU A 186 -7.89 6.78 -7.86
C GLU A 186 -7.78 8.21 -8.38
N ARG A 187 -7.64 9.18 -7.46
CA ARG A 187 -7.52 10.59 -7.83
C ARG A 187 -6.25 10.91 -8.58
N PHE A 188 -5.15 10.28 -8.19
CA PHE A 188 -3.87 10.44 -8.89
C PHE A 188 -3.89 9.80 -10.27
N ALA A 189 -4.47 8.62 -10.41
CA ALA A 189 -4.63 7.95 -11.70
C ALA A 189 -5.55 8.75 -12.63
N ASP A 190 -6.75 9.12 -12.17
CA ASP A 190 -7.76 9.76 -13.00
C ASP A 190 -7.42 11.19 -13.40
N GLN A 191 -6.89 11.99 -12.48
CA GLN A 191 -6.69 13.42 -12.73
C GLN A 191 -5.30 13.74 -13.26
N LEU A 192 -4.30 12.95 -12.93
CA LEU A 192 -2.90 13.21 -13.30
C LEU A 192 -2.33 12.21 -14.30
N GLY A 193 -3.02 11.11 -14.58
CA GLY A 193 -2.51 10.01 -15.41
C GLY A 193 -1.28 9.33 -14.82
N VAL A 194 -1.20 9.26 -13.50
CA VAL A 194 -0.02 8.77 -12.79
C VAL A 194 -0.15 7.28 -12.52
N VAL A 195 0.87 6.51 -12.87
CA VAL A 195 0.94 5.10 -12.47
C VAL A 195 1.06 5.04 -10.95
N SER A 196 0.03 4.50 -10.33
CA SER A 196 -0.12 4.43 -8.88
C SER A 196 -0.02 2.99 -8.38
N VAL A 197 0.35 2.84 -7.13
CA VAL A 197 0.41 1.54 -6.44
C VAL A 197 -0.36 1.65 -5.15
N ASP A 198 -1.17 0.65 -4.84
CA ASP A 198 -1.79 0.49 -3.55
C ASP A 198 -1.30 -0.78 -2.84
N TRP A 199 -0.77 -0.62 -1.65
CA TRP A 199 -0.56 -1.71 -0.71
C TRP A 199 -1.77 -1.80 0.18
N GLY A 200 -2.58 -2.82 -0.04
CA GLY A 200 -3.82 -3.00 0.68
C GLY A 200 -4.08 -4.45 1.06
N SER A 201 -5.23 -4.68 1.63
CA SER A 201 -5.81 -6.00 1.81
C SER A 201 -7.27 -5.98 1.39
N LEU A 202 -7.78 -7.11 0.90
CA LEU A 202 -9.20 -7.22 0.58
C LEU A 202 -10.00 -7.32 1.88
N THR A 203 -10.63 -6.21 2.25
CA THR A 203 -11.38 -6.08 3.52
C THR A 203 -12.82 -6.56 3.44
N GLY A 204 -13.34 -6.73 2.25
CA GLY A 204 -14.76 -6.92 1.93
C GLY A 204 -15.44 -8.20 2.44
N GLY A 205 -15.08 -8.70 3.57
CA GLY A 205 -15.71 -9.87 4.20
C GLY A 205 -15.44 -9.94 5.69
N SER A 206 -14.74 -8.96 6.24
CA SER A 206 -14.55 -8.87 7.68
C SER A 206 -15.69 -8.12 8.33
N ASP A 207 -16.25 -8.71 9.39
CA ASP A 207 -17.24 -8.03 10.24
C ASP A 207 -16.69 -6.82 10.97
N CYS A 208 -15.34 -6.67 11.00
CA CYS A 208 -14.66 -5.54 11.61
C CYS A 208 -14.33 -4.40 10.65
N TYR A 209 -14.56 -4.56 9.36
CA TYR A 209 -14.42 -3.48 8.39
C TYR A 209 -15.41 -2.35 8.71
N HIS A 210 -14.92 -1.12 8.89
CA HIS A 210 -15.71 0.06 9.30
C HIS A 210 -16.50 -0.13 10.60
N ALA A 211 -15.99 -0.94 11.53
CA ALA A 211 -16.70 -1.28 12.76
C ALA A 211 -15.86 -1.00 14.01
N ASP A 212 -16.52 -1.07 15.18
CA ASP A 212 -15.87 -0.82 16.48
C ASP A 212 -14.81 -1.87 16.86
N CYS A 213 -14.84 -3.02 16.23
CA CYS A 213 -13.83 -4.06 16.41
C CYS A 213 -12.61 -3.90 15.49
N ASP A 214 -12.51 -2.85 14.66
CA ASP A 214 -11.28 -2.52 13.94
C ASP A 214 -10.23 -1.93 14.90
N THR A 215 -9.65 -2.79 15.71
CA THR A 215 -8.70 -2.47 16.77
C THR A 215 -7.36 -3.17 16.57
N LEU A 216 -6.32 -2.66 17.22
CA LEU A 216 -5.00 -3.32 17.23
C LEU A 216 -5.08 -4.73 17.82
N GLU A 217 -5.92 -4.95 18.79
CA GLU A 217 -6.14 -6.27 19.40
C GLU A 217 -6.68 -7.24 18.36
N THR A 218 -7.67 -6.84 17.58
CA THR A 218 -8.24 -7.64 16.50
C THR A 218 -7.20 -7.91 15.41
N MET A 219 -6.41 -6.92 15.02
CA MET A 219 -5.31 -7.12 14.07
C MET A 219 -4.32 -8.18 14.58
N ILE A 220 -3.96 -8.12 15.87
CA ILE A 220 -3.07 -9.12 16.49
C ILE A 220 -3.71 -10.51 16.48
N GLU A 221 -5.00 -10.61 16.80
CA GLU A 221 -5.73 -11.89 16.79
C GLU A 221 -5.78 -12.52 15.40
N MET A 222 -6.02 -11.70 14.37
CA MET A 222 -6.04 -12.15 12.98
C MET A 222 -4.69 -12.67 12.49
N MET A 223 -3.60 -12.22 13.08
CA MET A 223 -2.23 -12.60 12.73
C MET A 223 -1.70 -13.80 13.54
N VAL A 224 -2.55 -14.46 14.33
CA VAL A 224 -2.20 -15.73 14.98
C VAL A 224 -2.14 -16.85 13.96
N ILE A 225 -0.94 -17.33 13.72
CA ILE A 225 -0.66 -18.35 12.71
C ILE A 225 0.14 -19.47 13.36
N ASP A 226 -0.43 -20.65 13.36
CA ASP A 226 0.14 -21.86 13.95
C ASP A 226 0.77 -21.61 15.35
N ASN A 227 2.09 -21.52 15.43
CA ASN A 227 2.80 -21.34 16.69
C ASN A 227 3.34 -19.92 16.92
N ALA A 228 3.17 -19.03 15.96
CA ALA A 228 3.61 -17.64 16.10
C ALA A 228 2.60 -16.84 16.91
N THR A 229 3.07 -15.91 17.72
CA THR A 229 2.17 -14.95 18.36
C THR A 229 1.68 -13.95 17.33
N GLY A 230 0.41 -13.58 17.37
CA GLY A 230 -0.17 -12.62 16.44
C GLY A 230 0.60 -11.29 16.42
N ARG A 231 1.06 -10.81 17.57
CA ARG A 231 1.90 -9.62 17.66
C ARG A 231 3.21 -9.75 16.87
N GLN A 232 3.86 -10.90 16.98
CA GLN A 232 5.11 -11.15 16.26
C GLN A 232 4.88 -11.16 14.76
N SER A 233 3.86 -11.88 14.29
CA SER A 233 3.49 -11.95 12.89
C SER A 233 3.09 -10.57 12.35
N LEU A 234 2.35 -9.76 13.13
CA LEU A 234 1.97 -8.41 12.74
C LEU A 234 3.19 -7.50 12.57
N VAL A 235 4.14 -7.52 13.51
CA VAL A 235 5.39 -6.74 13.39
C VAL A 235 6.15 -7.13 12.14
N GLN A 236 6.28 -8.42 11.87
CA GLN A 236 6.99 -8.91 10.69
C GLN A 236 6.29 -8.52 9.37
N SER A 237 4.96 -8.52 9.36
CA SER A 237 4.18 -8.01 8.23
C SER A 237 4.44 -6.53 7.98
N PHE A 238 4.42 -5.71 9.04
CA PHE A 238 4.73 -4.29 8.94
C PHE A 238 6.16 -4.03 8.47
N ASP A 239 7.13 -4.76 8.98
CA ASP A 239 8.53 -4.65 8.56
C ASP A 239 8.68 -4.95 7.06
N LEU A 240 8.04 -6.02 6.58
CA LEU A 240 8.05 -6.40 5.18
C LEU A 240 7.43 -5.30 4.28
N ILE A 241 6.24 -4.84 4.64
CA ILE A 241 5.51 -3.86 3.81
C ILE A 241 6.24 -2.51 3.82
N THR A 242 6.71 -2.05 4.99
CA THR A 242 7.51 -0.82 5.08
C THR A 242 8.73 -0.89 4.18
N TRP A 243 9.45 -2.01 4.22
CA TRP A 243 10.62 -2.21 3.39
C TRP A 243 10.28 -2.24 1.90
N TRP A 244 9.14 -2.80 1.55
CA TRP A 244 8.68 -2.85 0.16
C TRP A 244 8.37 -1.46 -0.38
N ILE A 245 7.56 -0.69 0.36
CA ILE A 245 7.26 0.72 0.04
C ILE A 245 8.55 1.53 -0.08
N PHE A 246 9.45 1.41 0.90
CA PHE A 246 10.73 2.10 0.90
C PHE A 246 11.58 1.75 -0.34
N THR A 247 11.69 0.46 -0.68
CA THR A 247 12.50 0.00 -1.81
C THR A 247 11.90 0.45 -3.13
N ALA A 248 10.57 0.37 -3.28
CA ALA A 248 9.87 0.89 -4.45
C ALA A 248 10.10 2.39 -4.62
N ALA A 249 9.98 3.16 -3.53
CA ALA A 249 10.23 4.60 -3.56
C ALA A 249 11.67 4.94 -3.95
N MET A 250 12.66 4.21 -3.44
CA MET A 250 14.08 4.40 -3.82
C MET A 250 14.32 4.10 -5.30
N TYR A 251 13.70 3.06 -5.83
CA TYR A 251 13.80 2.72 -7.24
C TYR A 251 13.15 3.79 -8.11
N LEU A 252 11.93 4.21 -7.78
CA LEU A 252 11.17 5.21 -8.53
C LEU A 252 11.78 6.62 -8.44
N ASP A 253 12.46 6.95 -7.36
CA ASP A 253 13.28 8.16 -7.27
C ASP A 253 14.38 8.17 -8.33
N GLU A 254 14.99 7.03 -8.63
CA GLU A 254 16.00 6.89 -9.67
C GLU A 254 15.40 6.70 -11.07
N THR A 255 14.39 5.86 -11.18
CA THR A 255 13.78 5.45 -12.46
C THR A 255 12.27 5.45 -12.35
N PRO A 256 11.60 6.59 -12.52
CA PRO A 256 10.14 6.66 -12.45
C PRO A 256 9.51 5.91 -13.63
N ILE A 257 8.36 5.35 -13.37
CA ILE A 257 7.54 4.66 -14.37
C ILE A 257 6.43 5.63 -14.77
N TYR A 258 6.56 6.19 -15.94
CA TYR A 258 5.59 7.12 -16.50
C TYR A 258 4.55 6.37 -17.32
N ASP A 259 3.35 6.92 -17.34
CA ASP A 259 2.41 6.63 -18.40
C ASP A 259 2.99 7.09 -19.75
N LYS A 260 3.12 6.18 -20.72
CA LYS A 260 3.81 6.43 -22.01
C LYS A 260 2.87 6.94 -23.11
N ASN A 261 1.76 7.53 -22.76
CA ASN A 261 0.82 8.12 -23.74
C ASN A 261 1.30 9.41 -24.36
#